data_32d9d8e16b972b4d076f3f4a0f04f2eb
#
_entry.id   32d9d8e16b972b4d076f3f4a0f04f2eb
#
_cell.length_a   1.000
_cell.length_b   1.000
_cell.length_c   1.000
_cell.angle_alpha   90.00
_cell.angle_beta   90.00
_cell.angle_gamma   90.00
#
_symmetry.space_group_name_H-M   'P 1'
#
loop_
_entity.id
_entity.type
_entity.pdbx_description
1 polymer ?
#
loop_
_entity_poly.entity_id
_entity_poly.type
_entity_poly.pdbx_seq_one_letter_code
_entity_poly.pdbx_strand_id
1 'polypeptide(L)'
;MNSRSDILGIMNKSETAFLELLTAGLWGREVREEMLRDSDVDWGRVVELARQQTVVGIVGEAMSQLPRGVMPRPLYLQMLKEVLEIEEENTRMNTLIPVLFRTLDQLGVQSWLLKGQGVAQCYENPLRRTSGDIDVFFPIDSEYEKAREDFLRHLKPEDVHNDNHQTKTLEFEYKGIYIELHGRILPEVNRQSNRYFVTFQKECLGESGIEWNGAMLPPQRFDAVFIFMHMVRHYFGGGIGLRQVSDWMRYVHKHHQEIQEEKLKEDLQKTGLFKLWQAFGCMAVECLGCPSESMFFYTPSFSKYARRLLKYILESGNFGYYDERTKSDSRFYFVRRFVAFWGHLQMKLRNFIMFPEESVYGIPSFIVDGLMRTKAQIDNEKLKMDNC
;
A
#
# COMPACT_ATOMS: atom_id res chain seq x y z
N MET A 1 14.31 5.49 27.07
CA MET A 1 15.27 4.39 26.86
C MET A 1 14.96 3.77 25.52
N ASN A 2 15.97 3.64 24.67
CA ASN A 2 15.85 3.54 23.21
C ASN A 2 15.12 2.27 22.71
N SER A 3 13.80 2.33 22.47
CA SER A 3 13.04 1.27 21.81
C SER A 3 13.60 0.94 20.40
N ARG A 4 14.16 1.93 19.72
CA ARG A 4 14.75 1.76 18.38
C ARG A 4 16.05 0.96 18.39
N SER A 5 16.91 1.10 19.41
CA SER A 5 18.13 0.27 19.55
C SER A 5 17.80 -1.20 19.80
N ASP A 6 16.72 -1.49 20.53
CA ASP A 6 16.26 -2.86 20.79
C ASP A 6 15.66 -3.53 19.54
N ILE A 7 15.09 -2.74 18.62
CA ILE A 7 14.54 -3.23 17.35
C ILE A 7 15.67 -3.54 16.36
N LEU A 8 16.66 -2.65 16.25
CA LEU A 8 17.82 -2.85 15.39
C LEU A 8 18.72 -4.01 15.86
N GLY A 9 18.73 -4.34 17.15
CA GLY A 9 19.49 -5.47 17.71
C GLY A 9 18.99 -6.86 17.29
N ILE A 10 17.80 -6.96 16.69
CA ILE A 10 17.22 -8.23 16.21
C ILE A 10 17.41 -8.38 14.68
N MET A 11 17.81 -7.32 13.99
CA MET A 11 17.95 -7.26 12.54
C MET A 11 19.38 -7.52 12.10
N ASN A 12 19.54 -8.08 10.91
CA ASN A 12 20.85 -8.19 10.28
C ASN A 12 21.35 -6.80 9.81
N LYS A 13 22.64 -6.71 9.46
CA LYS A 13 23.30 -5.45 9.08
C LYS A 13 22.67 -4.83 7.81
N SER A 14 22.28 -5.64 6.83
CA SER A 14 21.66 -5.17 5.60
C SER A 14 20.25 -4.64 5.82
N GLU A 15 19.45 -5.27 6.69
CA GLU A 15 18.13 -4.77 7.10
C GLU A 15 18.25 -3.45 7.86
N THR A 16 19.26 -3.33 8.73
CA THR A 16 19.55 -2.10 9.48
C THR A 16 19.94 -0.96 8.54
N ALA A 17 20.84 -1.23 7.57
CA ALA A 17 21.24 -0.27 6.55
C ALA A 17 20.06 0.16 5.67
N PHE A 18 19.23 -0.78 5.24
CA PHE A 18 18.02 -0.51 4.47
C PHE A 18 17.07 0.41 5.22
N LEU A 19 16.76 0.12 6.50
CA LEU A 19 15.87 0.95 7.32
C LEU A 19 16.46 2.33 7.62
N GLU A 20 17.77 2.43 7.76
CA GLU A 20 18.42 3.74 7.90
C GLU A 20 18.22 4.60 6.67
N LEU A 21 18.50 4.08 5.47
CA LEU A 21 18.28 4.78 4.21
C LEU A 21 16.79 5.10 3.99
N LEU A 22 15.90 4.14 4.23
CA LEU A 22 14.46 4.37 4.10
C LEU A 22 13.99 5.51 5.02
N THR A 23 14.37 5.49 6.29
CA THR A 23 13.95 6.52 7.23
C THR A 23 14.60 7.88 6.95
N ALA A 24 15.83 7.90 6.43
CA ALA A 24 16.47 9.15 5.99
C ALA A 24 15.72 9.76 4.81
N GLY A 25 15.38 8.97 3.80
CA GLY A 25 14.61 9.43 2.64
C GLY A 25 13.17 9.83 2.98
N LEU A 26 12.51 9.09 3.89
CA LEU A 26 11.15 9.42 4.34
C LEU A 26 11.05 10.79 5.02
N TRP A 27 12.05 11.17 5.80
CA TRP A 27 12.00 12.35 6.68
C TRP A 27 12.98 13.45 6.26
N GLY A 28 13.62 13.34 5.10
CA GLY A 28 14.59 14.34 4.62
C GLY A 28 15.77 14.57 5.58
N ARG A 29 16.12 13.57 6.40
CA ARG A 29 17.20 13.70 7.40
C ARG A 29 18.52 13.18 6.88
N GLU A 30 19.59 13.60 7.53
CA GLU A 30 20.93 13.06 7.25
C GLU A 30 21.00 11.56 7.55
N VAL A 31 21.76 10.86 6.71
CA VAL A 31 22.04 9.43 6.87
C VAL A 31 23.12 9.22 7.95
N ARG A 32 22.87 8.32 8.87
CA ARG A 32 23.85 7.95 9.91
C ARG A 32 24.87 6.97 9.33
N GLU A 33 26.00 7.49 8.87
CA GLU A 33 27.03 6.72 8.19
C GLU A 33 27.59 5.55 9.02
N GLU A 34 27.65 5.70 10.35
CA GLU A 34 28.11 4.63 11.26
C GLU A 34 27.32 3.33 11.12
N MET A 35 26.06 3.41 10.67
CA MET A 35 25.21 2.24 10.43
C MET A 35 25.45 1.58 9.07
N LEU A 36 26.19 2.23 8.18
CA LEU A 36 26.42 1.81 6.80
C LEU A 36 27.86 1.39 6.50
N ARG A 37 28.80 1.77 7.35
CA ARG A 37 30.25 1.49 7.15
C ARG A 37 30.69 0.10 7.60
N ASP A 38 29.76 -0.72 8.07
CA ASP A 38 30.04 -2.10 8.47
C ASP A 38 30.34 -2.93 7.21
N SER A 39 31.46 -3.67 7.24
CA SER A 39 31.87 -4.56 6.15
C SER A 39 30.88 -5.69 5.86
N ASP A 40 30.00 -6.00 6.83
CA ASP A 40 29.02 -7.07 6.74
C ASP A 40 27.69 -6.62 6.09
N VAL A 41 27.59 -5.37 5.61
CA VAL A 41 26.43 -4.89 4.84
C VAL A 41 26.47 -5.48 3.44
N ASP A 42 25.54 -6.37 3.14
CA ASP A 42 25.28 -6.82 1.77
C ASP A 42 24.40 -5.77 1.05
N TRP A 43 25.04 -4.94 0.23
CA TRP A 43 24.39 -3.90 -0.56
C TRP A 43 23.44 -4.46 -1.62
N GLY A 44 23.69 -5.67 -2.13
CA GLY A 44 22.76 -6.37 -3.02
C GLY A 44 21.44 -6.63 -2.31
N ARG A 45 21.51 -7.08 -1.04
CA ARG A 45 20.32 -7.29 -0.20
C ARG A 45 19.60 -5.99 0.14
N VAL A 46 20.30 -4.89 0.38
CA VAL A 46 19.72 -3.56 0.61
C VAL A 46 18.87 -3.12 -0.59
N VAL A 47 19.42 -3.24 -1.80
CA VAL A 47 18.72 -2.91 -3.06
C VAL A 47 17.51 -3.82 -3.27
N GLU A 48 17.66 -5.11 -3.02
CA GLU A 48 16.59 -6.09 -3.12
C GLU A 48 15.43 -5.76 -2.15
N LEU A 49 15.73 -5.43 -0.90
CA LEU A 49 14.73 -4.98 0.08
C LEU A 49 14.00 -3.72 -0.40
N ALA A 50 14.70 -2.74 -0.96
CA ALA A 50 14.07 -1.53 -1.50
C ALA A 50 13.05 -1.86 -2.61
N ARG A 51 13.37 -2.81 -3.48
CA ARG A 51 12.44 -3.31 -4.52
C ARG A 51 11.29 -4.11 -3.94
N GLN A 52 11.58 -5.06 -3.06
CA GLN A 52 10.57 -5.90 -2.40
C GLN A 52 9.54 -5.09 -1.62
N GLN A 53 9.97 -3.97 -1.05
CA GLN A 53 9.13 -3.05 -0.27
C GLN A 53 8.53 -1.91 -1.10
N THR A 54 8.84 -1.84 -2.42
CA THR A 54 8.40 -0.78 -3.36
C THR A 54 8.76 0.64 -2.89
N VAL A 55 9.96 0.81 -2.33
CA VAL A 55 10.48 2.08 -1.79
C VAL A 55 11.80 2.52 -2.43
N VAL A 56 12.08 2.05 -3.65
CA VAL A 56 13.33 2.33 -4.38
C VAL A 56 13.60 3.83 -4.50
N GLY A 57 12.59 4.62 -4.89
CA GLY A 57 12.78 6.07 -5.05
C GLY A 57 13.10 6.78 -3.73
N ILE A 58 12.45 6.36 -2.63
CA ILE A 58 12.64 6.94 -1.28
C ILE A 58 14.03 6.58 -0.74
N VAL A 59 14.45 5.32 -0.88
CA VAL A 59 15.79 4.86 -0.50
C VAL A 59 16.85 5.54 -1.37
N GLY A 60 16.58 5.74 -2.67
CA GLY A 60 17.43 6.45 -3.60
C GLY A 60 17.66 7.93 -3.25
N GLU A 61 16.65 8.60 -2.63
CA GLU A 61 16.84 9.95 -2.07
C GLU A 61 17.98 9.98 -1.05
N ALA A 62 17.93 9.07 -0.07
CA ALA A 62 18.94 8.98 0.97
C ALA A 62 20.31 8.53 0.42
N MET A 63 20.32 7.65 -0.58
CA MET A 63 21.56 7.20 -1.23
C MET A 63 22.39 8.33 -1.84
N SER A 64 21.76 9.41 -2.29
CA SER A 64 22.45 10.56 -2.84
C SER A 64 23.39 11.24 -1.84
N GLN A 65 23.18 11.02 -0.55
CA GLN A 65 23.99 11.57 0.55
C GLN A 65 25.21 10.68 0.88
N LEU A 66 25.28 9.45 0.32
CA LEU A 66 26.34 8.52 0.68
C LEU A 66 27.70 8.98 0.13
N PRO A 67 28.77 8.90 0.95
CA PRO A 67 30.12 9.11 0.48
C PRO A 67 30.50 8.11 -0.63
N ARG A 68 31.35 8.55 -1.54
CA ARG A 68 31.84 7.68 -2.61
C ARG A 68 32.51 6.44 -2.04
N GLY A 69 32.17 5.26 -2.57
CA GLY A 69 32.77 3.98 -2.20
C GLY A 69 32.09 3.25 -1.03
N VAL A 70 31.10 3.84 -0.36
CA VAL A 70 30.32 3.13 0.66
C VAL A 70 29.46 2.05 0.02
N MET A 71 28.80 2.37 -1.08
CA MET A 71 28.03 1.41 -1.89
C MET A 71 28.79 1.05 -3.18
N PRO A 72 28.76 -0.22 -3.64
CA PRO A 72 29.36 -0.63 -4.92
C PRO A 72 28.77 0.17 -6.09
N ARG A 73 29.64 0.77 -6.90
CA ARG A 73 29.24 1.64 -8.03
C ARG A 73 28.21 1.02 -8.99
N PRO A 74 28.29 -0.26 -9.38
CA PRO A 74 27.28 -0.86 -10.26
C PRO A 74 25.87 -0.84 -9.65
N LEU A 75 25.74 -1.18 -8.36
CA LEU A 75 24.47 -1.15 -7.65
C LEU A 75 23.93 0.29 -7.50
N TYR A 76 24.81 1.25 -7.21
CA TYR A 76 24.43 2.66 -7.15
C TYR A 76 23.85 3.15 -8.48
N LEU A 77 24.51 2.85 -9.59
CA LEU A 77 24.06 3.25 -10.94
C LEU A 77 22.74 2.56 -11.31
N GLN A 78 22.56 1.30 -10.93
CA GLN A 78 21.32 0.57 -11.15
C GLN A 78 20.15 1.20 -10.38
N MET A 79 20.33 1.51 -9.10
CA MET A 79 19.33 2.20 -8.29
C MET A 79 19.01 3.58 -8.84
N LEU A 80 20.02 4.34 -9.27
CA LEU A 80 19.81 5.66 -9.86
C LEU A 80 18.94 5.58 -11.12
N LYS A 81 19.19 4.59 -11.98
CA LYS A 81 18.35 4.36 -13.17
C LYS A 81 16.88 4.12 -12.78
N GLU A 82 16.63 3.23 -11.80
CA GLU A 82 15.28 2.94 -11.33
C GLU A 82 14.59 4.17 -10.70
N VAL A 83 15.34 5.01 -9.98
CA VAL A 83 14.82 6.27 -9.44
C VAL A 83 14.37 7.20 -10.56
N LEU A 84 15.18 7.35 -11.62
CA LEU A 84 14.83 8.19 -12.77
C LEU A 84 13.60 7.66 -13.52
N GLU A 85 13.46 6.36 -13.66
CA GLU A 85 12.28 5.71 -14.26
C GLU A 85 11.01 5.99 -13.42
N ILE A 86 11.11 5.96 -12.08
CA ILE A 86 10.02 6.31 -11.17
C ILE A 86 9.64 7.79 -11.31
N GLU A 87 10.62 8.70 -11.37
CA GLU A 87 10.37 10.14 -11.54
C GLU A 87 9.70 10.44 -12.90
N GLU A 88 10.14 9.78 -13.97
CA GLU A 88 9.52 9.91 -15.30
C GLU A 88 8.06 9.44 -15.29
N GLU A 89 7.78 8.28 -14.73
CA GLU A 89 6.43 7.73 -14.65
C GLU A 89 5.49 8.63 -13.83
N ASN A 90 5.94 9.11 -12.66
CA ASN A 90 5.18 10.06 -11.86
C ASN A 90 4.93 11.38 -12.58
N THR A 91 5.90 11.87 -13.37
CA THR A 91 5.74 13.07 -14.19
C THR A 91 4.68 12.87 -15.28
N ARG A 92 4.65 11.69 -15.93
CA ARG A 92 3.62 11.33 -16.91
C ARG A 92 2.23 11.28 -16.26
N MET A 93 2.10 10.63 -15.09
CA MET A 93 0.83 10.59 -14.34
C MET A 93 0.35 12.00 -13.95
N ASN A 94 1.26 12.83 -13.43
CA ASN A 94 0.95 14.22 -13.05
C ASN A 94 0.51 15.09 -14.23
N THR A 95 0.96 14.77 -15.45
CA THR A 95 0.52 15.44 -16.68
C THR A 95 -0.86 14.96 -17.14
N LEU A 96 -1.18 13.68 -16.90
CA LEU A 96 -2.45 13.08 -17.32
C LEU A 96 -3.62 13.44 -16.39
N ILE A 97 -3.40 13.51 -15.07
CA ILE A 97 -4.44 13.77 -14.07
C ILE A 97 -5.30 15.00 -14.42
N PRO A 98 -4.75 16.21 -14.71
CA PRO A 98 -5.57 17.37 -15.02
C PRO A 98 -6.36 17.22 -16.33
N VAL A 99 -5.93 16.36 -17.24
CA VAL A 99 -6.68 16.07 -18.47
C VAL A 99 -7.90 15.22 -18.14
N LEU A 100 -7.74 14.17 -17.33
CA LEU A 100 -8.83 13.30 -16.89
C LEU A 100 -9.88 14.09 -16.10
N PHE A 101 -9.44 14.85 -15.10
CA PHE A 101 -10.35 15.58 -14.22
C PHE A 101 -11.07 16.73 -14.95
N ARG A 102 -10.44 17.38 -15.91
CA ARG A 102 -11.14 18.34 -16.78
C ARG A 102 -12.25 17.69 -17.59
N THR A 103 -12.07 16.45 -18.06
CA THR A 103 -13.13 15.70 -18.76
C THR A 103 -14.28 15.40 -17.80
N LEU A 104 -13.98 15.00 -16.57
CA LEU A 104 -14.99 14.73 -15.53
C LEU A 104 -15.76 16.00 -15.14
N ASP A 105 -15.07 17.14 -15.01
CA ASP A 105 -15.70 18.44 -14.75
C ASP A 105 -16.67 18.86 -15.88
N GLN A 106 -16.26 18.64 -17.14
CA GLN A 106 -17.13 18.92 -18.29
C GLN A 106 -18.38 18.02 -18.32
N LEU A 107 -18.27 16.81 -17.79
CA LEU A 107 -19.41 15.93 -17.57
C LEU A 107 -20.29 16.37 -16.40
N GLY A 108 -19.80 17.26 -15.54
CA GLY A 108 -20.50 17.71 -14.32
C GLY A 108 -20.68 16.57 -13.32
N VAL A 109 -19.65 15.72 -13.15
CA VAL A 109 -19.63 14.62 -12.18
C VAL A 109 -18.67 14.94 -11.04
N GLN A 110 -19.07 14.60 -9.82
CA GLN A 110 -18.22 14.71 -8.63
C GLN A 110 -17.30 13.49 -8.54
N SER A 111 -16.01 13.72 -8.45
CA SER A 111 -15.02 12.65 -8.35
C SER A 111 -13.85 13.03 -7.45
N TRP A 112 -13.20 12.02 -6.88
CA TRP A 112 -12.01 12.19 -6.05
C TRP A 112 -10.84 11.38 -6.61
N LEU A 113 -9.65 11.99 -6.64
CA LEU A 113 -8.40 11.28 -6.87
C LEU A 113 -7.99 10.63 -5.54
N LEU A 114 -7.96 9.30 -5.53
CA LEU A 114 -7.60 8.52 -4.35
C LEU A 114 -6.12 8.16 -4.34
N LYS A 115 -5.54 8.00 -3.14
CA LYS A 115 -4.20 7.40 -2.99
C LYS A 115 -3.13 8.03 -3.91
N GLY A 116 -2.29 7.19 -4.51
CA GLY A 116 -1.38 7.49 -5.62
C GLY A 116 -0.70 8.85 -5.52
N GLN A 117 -0.95 9.67 -6.51
CA GLN A 117 -0.33 10.98 -6.67
C GLN A 117 -0.78 12.00 -5.62
N GLY A 118 -2.01 11.88 -5.10
CA GLY A 118 -2.49 12.71 -3.98
C GLY A 118 -1.65 12.50 -2.72
N VAL A 119 -1.42 11.24 -2.35
CA VAL A 119 -0.59 10.88 -1.18
C VAL A 119 0.88 11.19 -1.42
N ALA A 120 1.36 11.14 -2.65
CA ALA A 120 2.74 11.50 -2.98
C ALA A 120 3.09 12.93 -2.51
N GLN A 121 2.10 13.84 -2.46
CA GLN A 121 2.29 15.22 -1.97
C GLN A 121 2.64 15.29 -0.47
N CYS A 122 2.54 14.19 0.25
CA CYS A 122 2.95 14.10 1.65
C CYS A 122 4.43 13.73 1.84
N TYR A 123 5.15 13.44 0.76
CA TYR A 123 6.59 13.11 0.79
C TYR A 123 7.46 14.34 0.52
N GLU A 124 8.71 14.29 0.96
CA GLU A 124 9.70 15.35 0.71
C GLU A 124 9.92 15.57 -0.80
N ASN A 125 10.05 14.47 -1.54
CA ASN A 125 10.08 14.49 -3.00
C ASN A 125 8.93 13.64 -3.56
N PRO A 126 7.81 14.25 -3.96
CA PRO A 126 6.63 13.53 -4.48
C PRO A 126 6.92 12.62 -5.67
N LEU A 127 7.89 12.98 -6.53
CA LEU A 127 8.23 12.21 -7.73
C LEU A 127 8.95 10.88 -7.40
N ARG A 128 9.46 10.71 -6.19
CA ARG A 128 10.18 9.49 -5.78
C ARG A 128 9.32 8.45 -5.06
N ARG A 129 8.06 8.76 -4.81
CA ARG A 129 7.12 7.74 -4.35
C ARG A 129 6.73 6.85 -5.52
N THR A 130 6.98 5.55 -5.42
CA THR A 130 6.58 4.59 -6.46
C THR A 130 5.06 4.54 -6.57
N SER A 131 4.52 4.90 -7.73
CA SER A 131 3.10 4.80 -8.08
C SER A 131 2.89 3.69 -9.12
N GLY A 132 1.65 3.21 -9.26
CA GLY A 132 1.31 2.18 -10.24
C GLY A 132 0.10 2.54 -11.08
N ASP A 133 -0.82 3.31 -10.53
CA ASP A 133 -2.14 3.55 -11.08
C ASP A 133 -2.67 4.94 -10.72
N ILE A 134 -3.71 5.36 -11.44
CA ILE A 134 -4.53 6.54 -11.12
C ILE A 134 -5.91 6.03 -10.70
N ASP A 135 -6.21 6.14 -9.41
CA ASP A 135 -7.51 5.75 -8.84
C ASP A 135 -8.46 6.94 -8.81
N VAL A 136 -9.62 6.82 -9.43
CA VAL A 136 -10.68 7.83 -9.41
C VAL A 136 -11.93 7.25 -8.77
N PHE A 137 -12.45 7.90 -7.74
CA PHE A 137 -13.65 7.48 -7.04
C PHE A 137 -14.82 8.42 -7.28
N PHE A 138 -15.98 7.84 -7.52
CA PHE A 138 -17.24 8.53 -7.71
C PHE A 138 -18.17 8.23 -6.53
N PRO A 139 -18.41 9.19 -5.63
CA PRO A 139 -19.25 8.95 -4.46
C PRO A 139 -20.74 8.79 -4.79
N ILE A 140 -21.15 9.18 -6.00
CA ILE A 140 -22.53 9.09 -6.50
C ILE A 140 -22.59 8.06 -7.63
N ASP A 141 -23.41 7.03 -7.44
CA ASP A 141 -23.52 5.88 -8.34
C ASP A 141 -23.84 6.25 -9.82
N SER A 142 -24.75 7.21 -10.03
CA SER A 142 -25.13 7.67 -11.39
C SER A 142 -24.02 8.45 -12.09
N GLU A 143 -23.14 9.08 -11.33
CA GLU A 143 -21.99 9.81 -11.86
C GLU A 143 -20.87 8.86 -12.31
N TYR A 144 -20.68 7.76 -11.58
CA TYR A 144 -19.78 6.69 -12.01
C TYR A 144 -20.22 6.11 -13.37
N GLU A 145 -21.50 5.75 -13.52
CA GLU A 145 -21.98 5.17 -14.79
C GLU A 145 -21.83 6.16 -15.95
N LYS A 146 -22.10 7.45 -15.71
CA LYS A 146 -21.92 8.51 -16.71
C LYS A 146 -20.45 8.64 -17.13
N ALA A 147 -19.53 8.68 -16.17
CA ALA A 147 -18.10 8.77 -16.44
C ALA A 147 -17.56 7.51 -17.15
N ARG A 148 -18.00 6.32 -16.70
CA ARG A 148 -17.65 5.04 -17.29
C ARG A 148 -18.05 4.98 -18.77
N GLU A 149 -19.31 5.32 -19.09
CA GLU A 149 -19.80 5.33 -20.49
C GLU A 149 -19.05 6.34 -21.34
N ASP A 150 -18.78 7.53 -20.83
CA ASP A 150 -18.06 8.56 -21.57
C ASP A 150 -16.61 8.14 -21.86
N PHE A 151 -15.91 7.59 -20.87
CA PHE A 151 -14.53 7.15 -21.04
C PHE A 151 -14.41 6.01 -22.03
N LEU A 152 -15.28 5.01 -21.98
CA LEU A 152 -15.30 3.93 -22.96
C LEU A 152 -15.62 4.42 -24.38
N ARG A 153 -16.48 5.42 -24.53
CA ARG A 153 -16.93 5.94 -25.83
C ARG A 153 -15.96 6.94 -26.46
N HIS A 154 -15.45 7.88 -25.65
CA HIS A 154 -14.71 9.04 -26.16
C HIS A 154 -13.21 8.97 -25.88
N LEU A 155 -12.78 8.49 -24.72
CA LEU A 155 -11.37 8.34 -24.41
C LEU A 155 -10.73 7.18 -25.19
N LYS A 156 -11.52 6.14 -25.52
CA LYS A 156 -11.09 4.95 -26.26
C LYS A 156 -9.83 4.34 -25.64
N PRO A 157 -9.95 3.74 -24.46
CA PRO A 157 -8.82 3.08 -23.78
C PRO A 157 -8.07 2.12 -24.71
N GLU A 158 -6.76 2.01 -24.50
CA GLU A 158 -5.89 1.12 -25.29
C GLU A 158 -6.20 -0.35 -24.97
N ASP A 159 -6.44 -0.65 -23.69
CA ASP A 159 -6.86 -1.95 -23.22
C ASP A 159 -7.81 -1.80 -22.01
N VAL A 160 -8.90 -2.58 -22.02
CA VAL A 160 -9.85 -2.65 -20.89
C VAL A 160 -9.63 -3.99 -20.18
N HIS A 161 -9.02 -3.93 -19.00
CA HIS A 161 -8.66 -5.11 -18.23
C HIS A 161 -9.84 -5.68 -17.44
N ASN A 162 -10.71 -4.80 -16.94
CA ASN A 162 -11.86 -5.18 -16.14
C ASN A 162 -12.99 -4.16 -16.31
N ASP A 163 -14.21 -4.65 -16.46
CA ASP A 163 -15.42 -3.85 -16.48
C ASP A 163 -16.50 -4.58 -15.69
N ASN A 164 -16.52 -4.32 -14.40
CA ASN A 164 -17.37 -5.05 -13.46
C ASN A 164 -18.50 -4.18 -12.90
N HIS A 165 -19.70 -4.40 -13.42
CA HIS A 165 -20.89 -3.68 -12.98
C HIS A 165 -21.33 -4.00 -11.52
N GLN A 166 -20.98 -5.17 -10.98
CA GLN A 166 -21.36 -5.54 -9.61
C GLN A 166 -20.50 -4.82 -8.57
N THR A 167 -19.20 -4.74 -8.82
CA THR A 167 -18.25 -4.00 -7.97
C THR A 167 -18.17 -2.52 -8.32
N LYS A 168 -18.73 -2.14 -9.48
CA LYS A 168 -18.63 -0.79 -10.07
C LYS A 168 -17.18 -0.36 -10.20
N THR A 169 -16.41 -1.18 -10.90
CA THR A 169 -14.99 -0.94 -11.17
C THR A 169 -14.75 -1.06 -12.66
N LEU A 170 -14.11 -0.05 -13.24
CA LEU A 170 -13.58 -0.06 -14.59
C LEU A 170 -12.07 0.15 -14.53
N GLU A 171 -11.31 -0.82 -15.06
CA GLU A 171 -9.85 -0.81 -15.08
C GLU A 171 -9.38 -0.81 -16.54
N PHE A 172 -8.57 0.14 -16.93
CA PHE A 172 -8.10 0.28 -18.29
C PHE A 172 -6.74 0.97 -18.39
N GLU A 173 -6.10 0.83 -19.53
CA GLU A 173 -4.86 1.53 -19.86
C GLU A 173 -5.15 2.70 -20.82
N TYR A 174 -4.56 3.86 -20.54
CA TYR A 174 -4.62 5.03 -21.39
C TYR A 174 -3.28 5.76 -21.41
N LYS A 175 -2.71 5.92 -22.60
CA LYS A 175 -1.37 6.49 -22.80
C LYS A 175 -0.28 5.77 -21.99
N GLY A 176 -0.40 4.44 -21.89
CA GLY A 176 0.52 3.61 -21.13
C GLY A 176 0.46 3.83 -19.61
N ILE A 177 -0.65 4.37 -19.08
CA ILE A 177 -0.92 4.56 -17.65
C ILE A 177 -2.17 3.78 -17.28
N TYR A 178 -2.06 2.99 -16.20
CA TYR A 178 -3.18 2.23 -15.65
C TYR A 178 -4.12 3.14 -14.86
N ILE A 179 -5.43 3.05 -15.15
CA ILE A 179 -6.46 3.89 -14.54
C ILE A 179 -7.56 3.00 -14.00
N GLU A 180 -7.97 3.26 -12.76
CA GLU A 180 -9.07 2.58 -12.10
C GLU A 180 -10.17 3.56 -11.72
N LEU A 181 -11.39 3.35 -12.27
CA LEU A 181 -12.58 4.09 -11.88
C LEU A 181 -13.38 3.25 -10.88
N HIS A 182 -13.69 3.84 -9.73
CA HIS A 182 -14.42 3.19 -8.64
C HIS A 182 -15.75 3.88 -8.38
N GLY A 183 -16.87 3.27 -8.73
CA GLY A 183 -18.21 3.70 -8.30
C GLY A 183 -18.56 3.19 -6.90
N ARG A 184 -17.79 2.26 -6.38
CA ARG A 184 -17.97 1.69 -5.05
C ARG A 184 -16.65 1.34 -4.41
N ILE A 185 -16.48 1.75 -3.15
CA ILE A 185 -15.35 1.38 -2.32
C ILE A 185 -15.88 0.60 -1.12
N LEU A 186 -15.33 -0.58 -0.88
CA LEU A 186 -15.56 -1.34 0.35
C LEU A 186 -14.22 -1.65 1.01
N PRO A 187 -14.12 -1.46 2.33
CA PRO A 187 -12.89 -1.75 3.06
C PRO A 187 -12.48 -3.21 3.04
N GLU A 188 -13.46 -4.12 3.02
CA GLU A 188 -13.26 -5.59 3.02
C GLU A 188 -12.33 -6.11 4.13
N VAL A 189 -12.23 -5.38 5.24
CA VAL A 189 -11.41 -5.75 6.39
C VAL A 189 -12.20 -6.63 7.35
N ASN A 190 -13.40 -6.17 7.75
CA ASN A 190 -14.33 -6.90 8.61
C ASN A 190 -15.78 -6.43 8.36
N ARG A 191 -16.75 -7.16 8.93
CA ARG A 191 -18.19 -6.82 8.77
C ARG A 191 -18.55 -5.46 9.35
N GLN A 192 -17.92 -5.09 10.45
CA GLN A 192 -18.18 -3.82 11.13
C GLN A 192 -17.69 -2.65 10.28
N SER A 193 -16.47 -2.72 9.75
CA SER A 193 -15.92 -1.69 8.86
C SER A 193 -16.77 -1.54 7.59
N ASN A 194 -17.16 -2.64 6.94
CA ASN A 194 -17.98 -2.58 5.72
C ASN A 194 -19.34 -1.92 5.96
N ARG A 195 -19.95 -2.20 7.12
CA ARG A 195 -21.25 -1.60 7.48
C ARG A 195 -21.14 -0.11 7.79
N TYR A 196 -20.13 0.27 8.54
CA TYR A 196 -19.92 1.66 8.95
C TYR A 196 -19.42 2.53 7.79
N PHE A 197 -18.60 1.99 6.91
CA PHE A 197 -17.93 2.76 5.85
C PHE A 197 -18.91 3.50 4.92
N VAL A 198 -20.07 2.91 4.64
CA VAL A 198 -21.11 3.56 3.82
C VAL A 198 -21.65 4.83 4.49
N THR A 199 -21.83 4.80 5.82
CA THR A 199 -22.26 5.99 6.59
C THR A 199 -21.12 7.01 6.68
N PHE A 200 -19.92 6.56 6.99
CA PHE A 200 -18.71 7.36 7.06
C PHE A 200 -18.44 8.12 5.75
N GLN A 201 -18.55 7.44 4.60
CA GLN A 201 -18.39 8.05 3.29
C GLN A 201 -19.42 9.18 3.08
N LYS A 202 -20.68 8.97 3.44
CA LYS A 202 -21.74 9.98 3.31
C LYS A 202 -21.51 11.19 4.21
N GLU A 203 -21.01 10.98 5.42
CA GLU A 203 -20.65 12.07 6.34
C GLU A 203 -19.51 12.93 5.75
N CYS A 204 -18.48 12.27 5.19
CA CYS A 204 -17.33 12.95 4.60
C CYS A 204 -17.66 13.70 3.30
N LEU A 205 -18.72 13.32 2.57
CA LEU A 205 -19.16 14.05 1.37
C LEU A 205 -19.54 15.52 1.65
N GLY A 206 -19.93 15.85 2.88
CA GLY A 206 -20.21 17.23 3.32
C GLY A 206 -18.97 18.01 3.75
N GLU A 207 -17.80 17.39 3.81
CA GLU A 207 -16.54 18.03 4.17
C GLU A 207 -15.80 18.52 2.91
N SER A 208 -14.99 19.59 3.05
CA SER A 208 -14.21 20.11 1.92
C SER A 208 -13.03 19.21 1.61
N GLY A 209 -12.87 18.83 0.35
CA GLY A 209 -11.67 18.18 -0.16
C GLY A 209 -10.54 19.19 -0.40
N ILE A 210 -9.42 18.69 -0.89
CA ILE A 210 -8.24 19.48 -1.24
C ILE A 210 -8.11 19.50 -2.77
N GLU A 211 -8.05 20.68 -3.37
CA GLU A 211 -7.73 20.77 -4.80
C GLU A 211 -6.24 20.59 -5.02
N TRP A 212 -5.86 19.69 -5.90
CA TRP A 212 -4.50 19.46 -6.31
C TRP A 212 -4.43 19.10 -7.80
N ASN A 213 -3.61 19.84 -8.55
CA ASN A 213 -3.32 19.59 -9.97
C ASN A 213 -4.59 19.39 -10.84
N GLY A 214 -5.63 20.17 -10.58
CA GLY A 214 -6.91 20.09 -11.28
C GLY A 214 -7.78 18.90 -10.87
N ALA A 215 -7.38 18.13 -9.88
CA ALA A 215 -8.17 17.07 -9.28
C ALA A 215 -8.63 17.43 -7.87
N MET A 216 -9.75 16.89 -7.44
CA MET A 216 -10.20 16.98 -6.06
C MET A 216 -9.70 15.75 -5.29
N LEU A 217 -8.93 15.96 -4.22
CA LEU A 217 -8.58 14.94 -3.25
C LEU A 217 -9.69 14.83 -2.20
N PRO A 218 -9.90 13.64 -1.58
CA PRO A 218 -10.87 13.50 -0.52
C PRO A 218 -10.59 14.41 0.69
N PRO A 219 -11.60 14.63 1.56
CA PRO A 219 -11.37 15.25 2.86
C PRO A 219 -10.34 14.49 3.68
N GLN A 220 -9.52 15.20 4.47
CA GLN A 220 -8.36 14.63 5.17
C GLN A 220 -8.74 13.48 6.10
N ARG A 221 -9.88 13.60 6.80
CA ARG A 221 -10.40 12.54 7.69
C ARG A 221 -10.77 11.30 6.90
N PHE A 222 -11.39 11.46 5.73
CA PHE A 222 -11.72 10.35 4.84
C PHE A 222 -10.47 9.61 4.40
N ASP A 223 -9.50 10.34 3.84
CA ASP A 223 -8.30 9.72 3.28
C ASP A 223 -7.44 9.04 4.36
N ALA A 224 -7.30 9.64 5.55
CA ALA A 224 -6.57 9.01 6.66
C ALA A 224 -7.12 7.64 7.03
N VAL A 225 -8.46 7.50 7.11
CA VAL A 225 -9.14 6.24 7.42
C VAL A 225 -9.10 5.31 6.20
N PHE A 226 -9.36 5.82 5.00
CA PHE A 226 -9.41 5.02 3.78
C PHE A 226 -8.05 4.39 3.43
N ILE A 227 -6.97 5.16 3.44
CA ILE A 227 -5.61 4.66 3.19
C ILE A 227 -5.24 3.59 4.20
N PHE A 228 -5.57 3.80 5.48
CA PHE A 228 -5.35 2.81 6.52
C PHE A 228 -6.13 1.52 6.28
N MET A 229 -7.41 1.62 5.98
CA MET A 229 -8.26 0.45 5.72
C MET A 229 -7.78 -0.32 4.48
N HIS A 230 -7.42 0.39 3.42
CA HIS A 230 -6.86 -0.20 2.21
C HIS A 230 -5.55 -0.96 2.50
N MET A 231 -4.64 -0.37 3.28
CA MET A 231 -3.42 -1.01 3.75
C MET A 231 -3.71 -2.28 4.57
N VAL A 232 -4.64 -2.20 5.53
CA VAL A 232 -5.02 -3.32 6.41
C VAL A 232 -5.68 -4.45 5.61
N ARG A 233 -6.52 -4.13 4.62
CA ARG A 233 -7.10 -5.12 3.69
C ARG A 233 -5.99 -5.94 3.01
N HIS A 234 -5.00 -5.29 2.45
CA HIS A 234 -3.88 -5.97 1.80
C HIS A 234 -3.03 -6.76 2.80
N TYR A 235 -2.80 -6.22 4.00
CA TYR A 235 -2.08 -6.92 5.06
C TYR A 235 -2.72 -8.27 5.39
N PHE A 236 -4.04 -8.32 5.56
CA PHE A 236 -4.76 -9.59 5.81
C PHE A 236 -4.98 -10.41 4.54
N GLY A 237 -4.98 -9.81 3.36
CA GLY A 237 -5.19 -10.47 2.07
C GLY A 237 -4.00 -11.29 1.58
N GLY A 238 -2.82 -10.73 1.60
CA GLY A 238 -1.62 -11.38 1.06
C GLY A 238 -0.31 -10.83 1.59
N GLY A 239 -0.34 -9.67 2.21
CA GLY A 239 0.81 -8.93 2.71
C GLY A 239 0.90 -7.53 2.12
N ILE A 240 1.76 -6.71 2.72
CA ILE A 240 2.04 -5.33 2.29
C ILE A 240 3.54 -5.07 2.25
N GLY A 241 3.95 -4.07 1.46
CA GLY A 241 5.28 -3.49 1.55
C GLY A 241 5.32 -2.27 2.47
N LEU A 242 6.52 -1.80 2.77
CA LEU A 242 6.70 -0.60 3.57
C LEU A 242 6.18 0.66 2.86
N ARG A 243 6.01 0.65 1.53
CA ARG A 243 5.37 1.75 0.80
C ARG A 243 3.98 2.07 1.36
N GLN A 244 3.11 1.07 1.52
CA GLN A 244 1.75 1.30 2.00
C GLN A 244 1.72 1.86 3.43
N VAL A 245 2.63 1.40 4.30
CA VAL A 245 2.78 1.94 5.64
C VAL A 245 3.30 3.38 5.58
N SER A 246 4.28 3.64 4.71
CA SER A 246 4.85 4.97 4.52
C SER A 246 3.81 5.96 4.01
N ASP A 247 2.98 5.55 3.04
CA ASP A 247 1.88 6.36 2.51
C ASP A 247 0.94 6.82 3.63
N TRP A 248 0.46 5.87 4.43
CA TRP A 248 -0.44 6.17 5.54
C TRP A 248 0.20 7.06 6.61
N MET A 249 1.39 6.74 7.08
CA MET A 249 2.02 7.52 8.15
C MET A 249 2.44 8.92 7.68
N ARG A 250 2.90 9.08 6.44
CA ARG A 250 3.22 10.40 5.84
C ARG A 250 1.97 11.25 5.69
N TYR A 251 0.86 10.63 5.27
CA TYR A 251 -0.44 11.30 5.16
C TYR A 251 -0.91 11.80 6.53
N VAL A 252 -0.91 10.93 7.54
CA VAL A 252 -1.30 11.30 8.92
C VAL A 252 -0.40 12.39 9.48
N HIS A 253 0.92 12.29 9.29
CA HIS A 253 1.88 13.31 9.72
C HIS A 253 1.62 14.66 9.06
N LYS A 254 1.37 14.69 7.75
CA LYS A 254 1.15 15.94 6.99
C LYS A 254 -0.12 16.66 7.42
N HIS A 255 -1.17 15.90 7.71
CA HIS A 255 -2.52 16.41 7.96
C HIS A 255 -2.99 16.28 9.42
N HIS A 256 -2.06 16.04 10.39
CA HIS A 256 -2.47 15.79 11.77
C HIS A 256 -3.12 17.01 12.44
N GLN A 257 -2.87 18.24 11.97
CA GLN A 257 -3.48 19.44 12.53
C GLN A 257 -4.89 19.70 11.98
N GLU A 258 -5.21 19.19 10.78
CA GLU A 258 -6.51 19.34 10.14
C GLU A 258 -7.48 18.22 10.53
N ILE A 259 -6.98 17.05 10.94
CA ILE A 259 -7.80 15.93 11.33
C ILE A 259 -8.25 16.07 12.78
N GLN A 260 -9.55 16.06 13.00
CA GLN A 260 -10.15 16.11 14.34
C GLN A 260 -9.97 14.77 15.07
N GLU A 261 -9.16 14.76 16.14
CA GLU A 261 -8.77 13.54 16.86
C GLU A 261 -9.97 12.76 17.41
N GLU A 262 -10.97 13.44 17.98
CA GLU A 262 -12.14 12.81 18.56
C GLU A 262 -12.99 12.10 17.50
N LYS A 263 -13.20 12.73 16.34
CA LYS A 263 -13.91 12.10 15.22
C LYS A 263 -13.13 10.91 14.65
N LEU A 264 -11.82 11.05 14.46
CA LEU A 264 -10.96 9.95 14.00
C LEU A 264 -11.03 8.76 14.96
N LYS A 265 -11.00 9.01 16.27
CA LYS A 265 -11.13 7.97 17.29
C LYS A 265 -12.47 7.24 17.19
N GLU A 266 -13.54 8.00 17.03
CA GLU A 266 -14.88 7.43 16.86
C GLU A 266 -14.98 6.55 15.61
N ASP A 267 -14.44 7.02 14.46
CA ASP A 267 -14.40 6.25 13.21
C ASP A 267 -13.62 4.95 13.36
N LEU A 268 -12.44 5.00 13.96
CA LEU A 268 -11.61 3.83 14.20
C LEU A 268 -12.25 2.83 15.17
N GLN A 269 -12.99 3.30 16.14
CA GLN A 269 -13.76 2.43 17.05
C GLN A 269 -14.96 1.80 16.34
N LYS A 270 -15.72 2.59 15.57
CA LYS A 270 -16.87 2.11 14.80
C LYS A 270 -16.48 1.14 13.67
N THR A 271 -15.29 1.28 13.10
CA THR A 271 -14.74 0.32 12.12
C THR A 271 -14.11 -0.91 12.76
N GLY A 272 -13.88 -0.90 14.09
CA GLY A 272 -13.12 -1.95 14.79
C GLY A 272 -11.63 -1.94 14.51
N LEU A 273 -11.08 -0.83 13.99
CA LEU A 273 -9.67 -0.74 13.57
C LEU A 273 -8.75 -0.03 14.56
N PHE A 274 -9.28 0.45 15.69
CA PHE A 274 -8.53 1.27 16.65
C PHE A 274 -7.26 0.58 17.15
N LYS A 275 -7.33 -0.71 17.51
CA LYS A 275 -6.18 -1.50 17.97
C LYS A 275 -5.12 -1.68 16.88
N LEU A 276 -5.56 -1.94 15.64
CA LEU A 276 -4.66 -2.03 14.49
C LEU A 276 -3.95 -0.70 14.23
N TRP A 277 -4.69 0.42 14.29
CA TRP A 277 -4.12 1.76 14.17
C TRP A 277 -3.02 2.00 15.19
N GLN A 278 -3.23 1.65 16.45
CA GLN A 278 -2.21 1.78 17.50
C GLN A 278 -0.98 0.89 17.23
N ALA A 279 -1.19 -0.33 16.74
CA ALA A 279 -0.09 -1.25 16.45
C ALA A 279 0.78 -0.76 15.26
N PHE A 280 0.14 -0.31 14.17
CA PHE A 280 0.85 0.26 13.02
C PHE A 280 1.44 1.65 13.35
N GLY A 281 0.75 2.46 14.14
CA GLY A 281 1.24 3.74 14.63
C GLY A 281 2.49 3.58 15.49
N CYS A 282 2.52 2.58 16.36
CA CYS A 282 3.71 2.24 17.12
C CYS A 282 4.88 1.82 16.22
N MET A 283 4.61 1.05 15.14
CA MET A 283 5.62 0.68 14.15
C MET A 283 6.12 1.91 13.37
N ALA A 284 5.23 2.81 12.98
CA ALA A 284 5.59 4.04 12.29
C ALA A 284 6.55 4.90 13.13
N VAL A 285 6.24 5.07 14.41
CA VAL A 285 7.07 5.88 15.34
C VAL A 285 8.39 5.17 15.68
N GLU A 286 8.32 3.95 16.17
CA GLU A 286 9.51 3.28 16.73
C GLU A 286 10.44 2.72 15.65
N CYS A 287 9.91 2.28 14.51
CA CYS A 287 10.70 1.62 13.46
C CYS A 287 11.00 2.52 12.26
N LEU A 288 10.05 3.37 11.87
CA LEU A 288 10.15 4.18 10.64
C LEU A 288 10.37 5.68 10.93
N GLY A 289 10.50 6.07 12.19
CA GLY A 289 10.92 7.41 12.60
C GLY A 289 9.84 8.49 12.46
N CYS A 290 8.56 8.11 12.39
CA CYS A 290 7.45 9.07 12.43
C CYS A 290 7.50 9.87 13.74
N PRO A 291 7.36 11.20 13.72
CA PRO A 291 7.26 12.00 14.93
C PRO A 291 6.07 11.56 15.78
N SER A 292 6.33 11.27 17.05
CA SER A 292 5.31 10.72 17.97
C SER A 292 4.13 11.66 18.20
N GLU A 293 4.37 12.96 18.14
CA GLU A 293 3.38 14.02 18.32
C GLU A 293 2.40 14.12 17.14
N SER A 294 2.76 13.61 15.98
CA SER A 294 1.89 13.61 14.80
C SER A 294 1.18 12.28 14.55
N MET A 295 1.50 11.23 15.34
CA MET A 295 0.85 9.94 15.20
C MET A 295 -0.27 9.77 16.24
N PHE A 296 -1.52 9.96 15.80
CA PHE A 296 -2.69 9.80 16.67
C PHE A 296 -2.70 8.45 17.38
N PHE A 297 -2.98 8.49 18.69
CA PHE A 297 -3.12 7.32 19.56
C PHE A 297 -1.87 6.44 19.69
N TYR A 298 -0.69 6.99 19.37
CA TYR A 298 0.57 6.30 19.62
C TYR A 298 0.70 5.91 21.08
N THR A 299 1.12 4.69 21.34
CA THR A 299 1.46 4.19 22.67
C THR A 299 2.54 3.13 22.61
N PRO A 300 3.59 3.21 23.44
CA PRO A 300 4.67 2.21 23.50
C PRO A 300 4.21 0.82 23.93
N SER A 301 3.00 0.67 24.47
CA SER A 301 2.45 -0.63 24.86
C SER A 301 2.33 -1.61 23.68
N PHE A 302 2.34 -1.10 22.43
CA PHE A 302 2.31 -1.90 21.22
C PHE A 302 3.69 -2.22 20.61
N SER A 303 4.82 -1.88 21.28
CA SER A 303 6.18 -2.12 20.75
C SER A 303 6.44 -3.58 20.34
N LYS A 304 5.87 -4.55 21.05
CA LYS A 304 5.96 -5.97 20.68
C LYS A 304 5.22 -6.27 19.36
N TYR A 305 4.07 -5.64 19.14
CA TYR A 305 3.32 -5.76 17.90
C TYR A 305 4.06 -5.07 16.74
N ALA A 306 4.59 -3.87 16.99
CA ALA A 306 5.37 -3.10 16.02
C ALA A 306 6.54 -3.91 15.44
N ARG A 307 7.34 -4.54 16.30
CA ARG A 307 8.47 -5.41 15.89
C ARG A 307 8.03 -6.61 15.05
N ARG A 308 6.93 -7.26 15.44
CA ARG A 308 6.40 -8.40 14.69
C ARG A 308 5.83 -7.99 13.34
N LEU A 309 5.14 -6.85 13.26
CA LEU A 309 4.63 -6.28 12.03
C LEU A 309 5.77 -5.97 11.06
N LEU A 310 6.80 -5.25 11.51
CA LEU A 310 7.96 -4.90 10.69
C LEU A 310 8.64 -6.15 10.14
N LYS A 311 8.96 -7.13 11.02
CA LYS A 311 9.58 -8.38 10.59
C LYS A 311 8.75 -9.09 9.53
N TYR A 312 7.44 -9.16 9.73
CA TYR A 312 6.54 -9.78 8.76
C TYR A 312 6.55 -9.07 7.41
N ILE A 313 6.46 -7.74 7.41
CA ILE A 313 6.44 -6.94 6.19
C ILE A 313 7.75 -7.10 5.42
N LEU A 314 8.89 -7.11 6.11
CA LEU A 314 10.19 -7.35 5.48
C LEU A 314 10.32 -8.76 4.87
N GLU A 315 9.73 -9.78 5.51
CA GLU A 315 9.75 -11.16 5.00
C GLU A 315 8.80 -11.37 3.82
N SER A 316 7.60 -10.79 3.85
CA SER A 316 6.57 -11.03 2.83
C SER A 316 6.72 -10.14 1.59
N GLY A 317 7.24 -8.92 1.77
CA GLY A 317 7.32 -7.92 0.72
C GLY A 317 5.96 -7.45 0.22
N ASN A 318 5.97 -6.62 -0.82
CA ASN A 318 4.76 -6.05 -1.40
C ASN A 318 3.82 -7.16 -1.91
N PHE A 319 2.56 -7.12 -1.47
CA PHE A 319 1.51 -8.12 -1.77
C PHE A 319 1.89 -9.57 -1.48
N GLY A 320 2.90 -9.83 -0.62
CA GLY A 320 3.37 -11.17 -0.30
C GLY A 320 4.09 -11.91 -1.43
N TYR A 321 4.40 -11.24 -2.55
CA TYR A 321 5.08 -11.85 -3.69
C TYR A 321 6.46 -12.43 -3.37
N TYR A 322 7.07 -11.96 -2.30
CA TYR A 322 8.42 -12.35 -1.89
C TYR A 322 8.44 -13.35 -0.73
N ASP A 323 7.26 -13.76 -0.26
CA ASP A 323 7.15 -14.72 0.85
C ASP A 323 7.60 -16.13 0.41
N GLU A 324 8.81 -16.50 0.79
CA GLU A 324 9.41 -17.80 0.45
C GLU A 324 8.61 -19.01 0.99
N ARG A 325 7.78 -18.78 2.02
CA ARG A 325 6.92 -19.84 2.59
C ARG A 325 5.81 -20.29 1.62
N THR A 326 5.47 -19.45 0.64
CA THR A 326 4.44 -19.73 -0.37
C THR A 326 5.02 -20.27 -1.67
N LYS A 327 6.36 -20.32 -1.82
CA LYS A 327 7.05 -20.70 -3.05
C LYS A 327 7.57 -22.14 -2.99
N SER A 328 7.64 -22.78 -4.13
CA SER A 328 8.21 -24.12 -4.29
C SER A 328 8.71 -24.31 -5.71
N ASP A 329 9.94 -24.78 -5.85
CA ASP A 329 10.57 -25.14 -7.13
C ASP A 329 10.17 -26.55 -7.61
N SER A 330 9.25 -27.23 -6.93
CA SER A 330 8.79 -28.55 -7.31
C SER A 330 8.17 -28.53 -8.70
N ARG A 331 8.57 -29.50 -9.56
CA ARG A 331 7.94 -29.75 -10.86
C ARG A 331 6.48 -30.21 -10.73
N PHE A 332 6.09 -30.74 -9.58
CA PHE A 332 4.74 -31.24 -9.34
C PHE A 332 3.80 -30.12 -8.92
N TYR A 333 2.75 -29.91 -9.71
CA TYR A 333 1.74 -28.89 -9.48
C TYR A 333 1.11 -28.95 -8.08
N PHE A 334 0.70 -30.17 -7.64
CA PHE A 334 0.08 -30.37 -6.33
C PHE A 334 1.00 -29.98 -5.17
N VAL A 335 2.31 -30.26 -5.29
CA VAL A 335 3.29 -29.86 -4.27
C VAL A 335 3.38 -28.34 -4.18
N ARG A 336 3.47 -27.62 -5.32
CA ARG A 336 3.48 -26.15 -5.33
C ARG A 336 2.22 -25.57 -4.69
N ARG A 337 1.04 -26.13 -5.02
CA ARG A 337 -0.24 -25.69 -4.44
C ARG A 337 -0.32 -25.96 -2.95
N PHE A 338 0.15 -27.11 -2.50
CA PHE A 338 0.17 -27.45 -1.08
C PHE A 338 1.10 -26.53 -0.30
N VAL A 339 2.30 -26.25 -0.80
CA VAL A 339 3.25 -25.31 -0.18
C VAL A 339 2.64 -23.90 -0.10
N ALA A 340 2.06 -23.41 -1.19
CA ALA A 340 1.41 -22.10 -1.21
C ALA A 340 0.25 -22.03 -0.20
N PHE A 341 -0.63 -23.06 -0.18
CA PHE A 341 -1.73 -23.12 0.79
C PHE A 341 -1.23 -23.12 2.23
N TRP A 342 -0.19 -23.93 2.52
CA TRP A 342 0.38 -24.02 3.87
C TRP A 342 1.04 -22.69 4.30
N GLY A 343 1.76 -22.03 3.39
CA GLY A 343 2.34 -20.71 3.64
C GLY A 343 1.28 -19.67 3.97
N HIS A 344 0.21 -19.61 3.18
CA HIS A 344 -0.92 -18.72 3.46
C HIS A 344 -1.65 -19.05 4.77
N LEU A 345 -1.80 -20.33 5.10
CA LEU A 345 -2.40 -20.76 6.36
C LEU A 345 -1.55 -20.31 7.55
N GLN A 346 -0.22 -20.50 7.50
CA GLN A 346 0.69 -20.02 8.53
C GLN A 346 0.60 -18.51 8.72
N MET A 347 0.50 -17.74 7.63
CA MET A 347 0.28 -16.30 7.66
C MET A 347 -1.03 -15.95 8.37
N LYS A 348 -2.13 -16.61 8.02
CA LYS A 348 -3.45 -16.39 8.65
C LYS A 348 -3.43 -16.74 10.14
N LEU A 349 -2.80 -17.85 10.53
CA LEU A 349 -2.66 -18.24 11.94
C LEU A 349 -1.83 -17.23 12.74
N ARG A 350 -0.76 -16.70 12.17
CA ARG A 350 0.06 -15.66 12.81
C ARG A 350 -0.73 -14.37 13.00
N ASN A 351 -1.46 -13.93 11.97
CA ASN A 351 -2.30 -12.76 12.05
C ASN A 351 -3.40 -12.96 13.10
N PHE A 352 -3.98 -14.17 13.19
CA PHE A 352 -4.96 -14.53 14.21
C PHE A 352 -4.40 -14.44 15.64
N ILE A 353 -3.15 -14.83 15.87
CA ILE A 353 -2.51 -14.70 17.19
C ILE A 353 -2.33 -13.22 17.57
N MET A 354 -2.07 -12.34 16.61
CA MET A 354 -1.87 -10.91 16.85
C MET A 354 -3.20 -10.14 16.91
N PHE A 355 -4.10 -10.44 16.00
CA PHE A 355 -5.35 -9.73 15.76
C PHE A 355 -6.50 -10.73 15.51
N PRO A 356 -6.98 -11.42 16.56
CA PRO A 356 -7.96 -12.51 16.40
C PRO A 356 -9.30 -12.05 15.81
N GLU A 357 -9.80 -10.90 16.23
CA GLU A 357 -11.10 -10.39 15.81
C GLU A 357 -11.12 -10.03 14.31
N GLU A 358 -10.06 -9.37 13.84
CA GLU A 358 -9.92 -8.94 12.47
C GLU A 358 -9.58 -10.11 11.53
N SER A 359 -8.82 -11.08 12.01
CA SER A 359 -8.37 -12.23 11.21
C SER A 359 -9.48 -13.22 10.91
N VAL A 360 -10.46 -13.36 11.81
CA VAL A 360 -11.59 -14.32 11.64
C VAL A 360 -12.40 -14.02 10.38
N TYR A 361 -12.55 -12.73 10.02
CA TYR A 361 -13.37 -12.34 8.87
C TYR A 361 -12.83 -12.90 7.52
N GLY A 362 -11.52 -12.93 7.33
CA GLY A 362 -10.89 -13.37 6.09
C GLY A 362 -10.65 -14.89 5.98
N ILE A 363 -10.87 -15.68 7.04
CA ILE A 363 -10.64 -17.13 7.02
C ILE A 363 -11.67 -17.87 6.17
N PRO A 364 -12.99 -17.63 6.30
CA PRO A 364 -13.99 -18.34 5.51
C PRO A 364 -13.83 -18.10 4.01
N SER A 365 -13.62 -16.84 3.59
CA SER A 365 -13.39 -16.52 2.17
C SER A 365 -12.14 -17.20 1.62
N PHE A 366 -11.04 -17.20 2.36
CA PHE A 366 -9.81 -17.89 1.96
C PHE A 366 -10.01 -19.39 1.71
N ILE A 367 -10.75 -20.07 2.58
CA ILE A 367 -11.04 -21.50 2.43
C ILE A 367 -11.93 -21.74 1.21
N VAL A 368 -13.00 -20.96 1.07
CA VAL A 368 -13.95 -21.09 -0.05
C VAL A 368 -13.28 -20.79 -1.38
N ASP A 369 -12.51 -19.69 -1.48
CA ASP A 369 -11.79 -19.32 -2.71
C ASP A 369 -10.72 -20.35 -3.08
N GLY A 370 -10.02 -20.90 -2.08
CA GLY A 370 -9.06 -21.98 -2.27
C GLY A 370 -9.72 -23.24 -2.86
N LEU A 371 -10.89 -23.61 -2.35
CA LEU A 371 -11.65 -24.77 -2.84
C LEU A 371 -12.23 -24.52 -4.24
N MET A 372 -12.80 -23.33 -4.49
CA MET A 372 -13.37 -23.00 -5.82
C MET A 372 -12.29 -22.96 -6.91
N ARG A 373 -11.15 -22.32 -6.66
CA ARG A 373 -10.02 -22.28 -7.62
C ARG A 373 -9.47 -23.68 -7.90
N THR A 374 -9.41 -24.56 -6.90
CA THR A 374 -8.96 -25.93 -7.06
C THR A 374 -9.95 -26.72 -7.91
N LYS A 375 -11.25 -26.55 -7.67
CA LYS A 375 -12.31 -27.20 -8.46
C LYS A 375 -12.29 -26.74 -9.92
N ALA A 376 -12.29 -25.43 -10.18
CA ALA A 376 -12.26 -24.86 -11.53
C ALA A 376 -11.06 -25.36 -12.35
N GLN A 377 -9.93 -25.60 -11.70
CA GLN A 377 -8.73 -26.07 -12.39
C GLN A 377 -8.75 -27.56 -12.65
N ILE A 378 -9.32 -28.36 -11.74
CA ILE A 378 -9.57 -29.80 -11.97
C ILE A 378 -10.53 -29.98 -13.14
N ASP A 379 -11.58 -29.16 -13.22
CA ASP A 379 -12.55 -29.18 -14.32
C ASP A 379 -11.90 -28.79 -15.66
N ASN A 380 -11.00 -27.80 -15.67
CA ASN A 380 -10.23 -27.40 -16.86
C ASN A 380 -9.22 -28.48 -17.30
N GLU A 381 -8.59 -29.20 -16.38
CA GLU A 381 -7.67 -30.30 -16.72
C GLU A 381 -8.43 -31.51 -17.26
N LYS A 382 -9.61 -31.82 -16.72
CA LYS A 382 -10.51 -32.87 -17.28
C LYS A 382 -10.94 -32.53 -18.70
N LEU A 383 -11.37 -31.26 -18.95
CA LEU A 383 -11.73 -30.79 -20.29
C LEU A 383 -10.57 -30.89 -21.32
N LYS A 384 -9.33 -30.74 -20.87
CA LYS A 384 -8.15 -30.92 -21.74
C LYS A 384 -7.83 -32.39 -22.00
N MET A 385 -8.11 -33.28 -21.06
CA MET A 385 -7.92 -34.74 -21.24
C MET A 385 -9.03 -35.37 -22.10
N ASP A 386 -10.26 -34.84 -22.03
CA ASP A 386 -11.39 -35.31 -22.85
C ASP A 386 -11.32 -34.81 -24.31
N ASN A 387 -10.47 -33.82 -24.61
CA ASN A 387 -10.23 -33.28 -25.95
C ASN A 387 -8.90 -33.75 -26.58
N CYS A 388 -8.17 -34.67 -25.97
CA CYS A 388 -7.02 -35.40 -26.53
C CYS A 388 -7.36 -36.85 -26.81
#